data_dec0d7b0ace2f31807843c08ab936b4e
#
_entry.id   dec0d7b0ace2f31807843c08ab936b4e
#
_cell.length_a   1.000
_cell.length_b   1.000
_cell.length_c   1.000
_cell.angle_alpha   90.00
_cell.angle_beta   90.00
_cell.angle_gamma   90.00
#
_symmetry.space_group_name_H-M   'P 1'
#
loop_
_entity.id
_entity.type
_entity.pdbx_description
1 polymer ?
#
loop_
_entity_poly.entity_id
_entity_poly.type
_entity_poly.pdbx_seq_one_letter_code
_entity_poly.pdbx_strand_id
1 'polypeptide(L)'
;MRIAIFTETFLPKVDGIVTRLKHTVEYLQSFGNEVCVFCPEGGLTEYKGAQVKGISGFPLPLYPELKLALPRPSMRDEIESFGPDLIHVVNPAVLGLGGIYYSKSLNIPLVASYHTHLPKYLEHYNLGLLEGVLWELLKAMHNNAAINLCTSTAMQQELTAHEIERVEVWQRGVDTALFRPDLRSDEMRSRLTQGHPDAPILIYIGRLSAEKEIDRIKPVLESIPGARLALVGDGPYREELKKHFEGTPTHFVGYLAGEELGAAYASADAFVFPSRTETLGLVLLEAMAAGCPVIAANAGGIPDIVTNGVNGFMFDPADEQGAIAATQKLLGMKAERELLRQNARIEAERWGWEASTRQLERFYLDVLASGMGAIAA
;
A
#
# COMPACT_ATOMS: atom_id res chain seq x y z
N MET A 1 -9.24 24.02 -5.03
CA MET A 1 -10.14 23.52 -3.97
C MET A 1 -9.41 23.53 -2.64
N ARG A 2 -10.14 23.65 -1.54
CA ARG A 2 -9.63 23.50 -0.18
C ARG A 2 -10.09 22.14 0.35
N ILE A 3 -9.15 21.27 0.69
CA ILE A 3 -9.41 19.86 0.99
C ILE A 3 -8.93 19.54 2.42
N ALA A 4 -9.84 19.09 3.28
CA ALA A 4 -9.48 18.58 4.61
C ALA A 4 -9.38 17.06 4.57
N ILE A 5 -8.19 16.51 4.83
CA ILE A 5 -7.94 15.07 4.86
C ILE A 5 -7.86 14.60 6.30
N PHE A 6 -8.69 13.61 6.66
CA PHE A 6 -8.66 12.94 7.96
C PHE A 6 -8.06 11.55 7.80
N THR A 7 -7.01 11.24 8.55
CA THR A 7 -6.31 9.97 8.45
C THR A 7 -5.81 9.47 9.80
N GLU A 8 -5.87 8.15 10.01
CA GLU A 8 -5.36 7.50 11.23
C GLU A 8 -3.82 7.37 11.24
N THR A 9 -3.16 7.70 10.13
CA THR A 9 -1.70 7.56 10.00
C THR A 9 -1.14 8.61 9.03
N PHE A 10 -0.02 9.23 9.41
CA PHE A 10 0.73 10.17 8.56
C PHE A 10 2.20 10.16 8.96
N LEU A 11 3.01 11.00 8.31
CA LEU A 11 4.43 11.18 8.63
C LEU A 11 4.64 11.50 10.14
N PRO A 12 5.71 11.02 10.78
CA PRO A 12 6.90 10.37 10.22
C PRO A 12 6.79 8.84 10.04
N LYS A 13 5.62 8.24 10.26
CA LYS A 13 5.42 6.82 10.04
C LYS A 13 5.65 6.44 8.58
N VAL A 14 6.13 5.21 8.32
CA VAL A 14 6.37 4.68 6.99
C VAL A 14 5.51 3.44 6.79
N ASP A 15 4.47 3.58 5.96
CA ASP A 15 3.63 2.48 5.49
C ASP A 15 3.01 2.83 4.13
N GLY A 16 2.28 1.91 3.51
CA GLY A 16 1.69 2.10 2.18
C GLY A 16 0.67 3.25 2.12
N ILE A 17 -0.10 3.47 3.20
CA ILE A 17 -1.08 4.57 3.27
C ILE A 17 -0.35 5.91 3.37
N VAL A 18 0.66 6.00 4.23
CA VAL A 18 1.48 7.21 4.38
C VAL A 18 2.22 7.53 3.10
N THR A 19 2.80 6.53 2.42
CA THR A 19 3.46 6.71 1.12
C THR A 19 2.48 7.28 0.09
N ARG A 20 1.28 6.73 0.01
CA ARG A 20 0.24 7.24 -0.88
C ARG A 20 -0.16 8.67 -0.54
N LEU A 21 -0.48 8.94 0.72
CA LEU A 21 -0.91 10.26 1.16
C LEU A 21 0.16 11.33 0.97
N LYS A 22 1.42 11.00 1.24
CA LYS A 22 2.56 11.89 1.01
C LYS A 22 2.59 12.41 -0.43
N HIS A 23 2.53 11.52 -1.41
CA HIS A 23 2.52 11.91 -2.81
C HIS A 23 1.20 12.58 -3.22
N THR A 24 0.06 12.10 -2.71
CA THR A 24 -1.24 12.72 -2.97
C THR A 24 -1.26 14.18 -2.50
N VAL A 25 -0.80 14.47 -1.30
CA VAL A 25 -0.73 15.84 -0.77
C VAL A 25 0.21 16.71 -1.62
N GLU A 26 1.41 16.19 -1.95
CA GLU A 26 2.40 16.90 -2.76
C GLU A 26 1.82 17.29 -4.14
N TYR A 27 1.18 16.34 -4.84
CA TYR A 27 0.60 16.61 -6.15
C TYR A 27 -0.66 17.48 -6.09
N LEU A 28 -1.55 17.29 -5.12
CA LEU A 28 -2.71 18.20 -4.93
C LEU A 28 -2.26 19.65 -4.73
N GLN A 29 -1.23 19.88 -3.91
CA GLN A 29 -0.64 21.20 -3.74
C GLN A 29 -0.06 21.73 -5.06
N SER A 30 0.67 20.91 -5.81
CA SER A 30 1.25 21.30 -7.12
C SER A 30 0.19 21.62 -8.18
N PHE A 31 -1.02 21.08 -8.04
CA PHE A 31 -2.17 21.40 -8.91
C PHE A 31 -2.91 22.69 -8.48
N GLY A 32 -2.44 23.37 -7.44
CA GLY A 32 -3.02 24.61 -6.93
C GLY A 32 -4.18 24.40 -5.94
N ASN A 33 -4.31 23.20 -5.37
CA ASN A 33 -5.24 22.96 -4.27
C ASN A 33 -4.59 23.32 -2.92
N GLU A 34 -5.40 23.74 -1.94
CA GLU A 34 -4.98 23.89 -0.57
C GLU A 34 -5.39 22.66 0.24
N VAL A 35 -4.43 22.05 0.96
CA VAL A 35 -4.66 20.83 1.74
C VAL A 35 -4.39 21.07 3.21
N CYS A 36 -5.29 20.57 4.08
CA CYS A 36 -5.09 20.47 5.51
C CYS A 36 -5.27 19.01 5.95
N VAL A 37 -4.24 18.43 6.58
CA VAL A 37 -4.23 17.04 7.03
C VAL A 37 -4.44 16.97 8.53
N PHE A 38 -5.53 16.34 8.98
CA PHE A 38 -5.81 16.00 10.38
C PHE A 38 -5.36 14.55 10.63
N CYS A 39 -4.37 14.36 11.50
CA CYS A 39 -3.76 13.06 11.76
C CYS A 39 -3.30 12.94 13.22
N PRO A 40 -2.96 11.73 13.71
CA PRO A 40 -2.31 11.60 15.00
C PRO A 40 -1.01 12.41 15.08
N GLU A 41 -0.75 13.01 16.23
CA GLU A 41 0.42 13.87 16.45
C GLU A 41 1.73 13.14 16.15
N GLY A 42 2.51 13.69 15.21
CA GLY A 42 3.81 13.19 14.77
C GLY A 42 4.89 14.25 14.74
N GLY A 43 4.62 15.47 15.26
CA GLY A 43 5.56 16.59 15.35
C GLY A 43 5.64 17.47 14.08
N LEU A 44 5.03 17.07 12.97
CA LEU A 44 4.94 17.87 11.75
C LEU A 44 3.75 18.85 11.86
N THR A 45 3.96 20.10 11.46
CA THR A 45 2.92 21.13 11.33
C THR A 45 2.66 21.53 9.89
N GLU A 46 3.56 21.15 8.99
CA GLU A 46 3.47 21.41 7.55
C GLU A 46 4.14 20.29 6.75
N TYR A 47 3.61 19.98 5.56
CA TYR A 47 4.23 19.11 4.58
C TYR A 47 3.96 19.60 3.15
N LYS A 48 5.04 19.99 2.42
CA LYS A 48 4.95 20.45 1.02
C LYS A 48 3.92 21.58 0.80
N GLY A 49 3.80 22.51 1.75
CA GLY A 49 2.82 23.60 1.72
C GLY A 49 1.45 23.25 2.29
N ALA A 50 1.14 22.00 2.56
CA ALA A 50 -0.08 21.59 3.23
C ALA A 50 0.03 21.75 4.74
N GLN A 51 -1.03 22.26 5.39
CA GLN A 51 -1.09 22.32 6.85
C GLN A 51 -1.25 20.91 7.44
N VAL A 52 -0.55 20.60 8.53
CA VAL A 52 -0.69 19.35 9.27
C VAL A 52 -1.15 19.64 10.69
N LYS A 53 -2.33 19.17 11.05
CA LYS A 53 -2.96 19.32 12.37
C LYS A 53 -2.79 18.01 13.15
N GLY A 54 -1.77 17.94 13.99
CA GLY A 54 -1.53 16.82 14.89
C GLY A 54 -2.56 16.76 16.01
N ILE A 55 -3.23 15.63 16.16
CA ILE A 55 -4.21 15.37 17.22
C ILE A 55 -3.57 14.43 18.23
N SER A 56 -3.51 14.87 19.49
CA SER A 56 -2.95 14.04 20.56
C SER A 56 -3.73 12.75 20.70
N GLY A 57 -3.02 11.63 20.77
CA GLY A 57 -3.58 10.30 20.86
C GLY A 57 -2.78 9.41 21.80
N PHE A 58 -3.33 8.25 22.12
CA PHE A 58 -2.68 7.23 22.95
C PHE A 58 -2.38 5.98 22.10
N PRO A 59 -1.26 5.30 22.37
CA PRO A 59 -0.91 4.09 21.64
C PRO A 59 -1.88 2.95 21.97
N LEU A 60 -2.25 2.16 20.96
CA LEU A 60 -3.03 0.94 21.16
C LEU A 60 -2.19 -0.11 21.88
N PRO A 61 -2.71 -0.75 22.94
CA PRO A 61 -1.94 -1.76 23.71
C PRO A 61 -1.44 -2.94 22.88
N LEU A 62 -2.23 -3.38 21.89
CA LEU A 62 -1.90 -4.49 20.96
C LEU A 62 -1.05 -4.03 19.77
N TYR A 63 -1.05 -2.73 19.45
CA TYR A 63 -0.32 -2.10 18.35
C TYR A 63 0.21 -0.73 18.79
N PRO A 64 1.32 -0.69 19.54
CA PRO A 64 1.88 0.58 20.06
C PRO A 64 2.26 1.57 18.96
N GLU A 65 2.47 1.10 17.74
CA GLU A 65 2.75 1.90 16.55
C GLU A 65 1.53 2.67 16.03
N LEU A 66 0.31 2.25 16.42
CA LEU A 66 -0.94 2.92 16.08
C LEU A 66 -1.37 3.80 17.25
N LYS A 67 -1.41 5.11 17.02
CA LYS A 67 -1.97 6.07 17.98
C LYS A 67 -3.43 6.29 17.64
N LEU A 68 -4.32 6.03 18.59
CA LEU A 68 -5.72 6.43 18.49
C LEU A 68 -5.84 7.90 18.88
N ALA A 69 -6.17 8.73 17.92
CA ALA A 69 -6.43 10.15 18.13
C ALA A 69 -7.95 10.39 18.20
N LEU A 70 -8.40 10.90 19.34
CA LEU A 70 -9.82 11.19 19.53
C LEU A 70 -10.17 12.57 18.96
N PRO A 71 -11.27 12.70 18.19
CA PRO A 71 -11.79 14.00 17.78
C PRO A 71 -12.07 14.89 18.99
N ARG A 72 -11.66 16.16 18.90
CA ARG A 72 -11.84 17.15 19.97
C ARG A 72 -12.74 18.30 19.50
N PRO A 73 -13.56 18.91 20.38
CA PRO A 73 -14.47 20.00 19.98
C PRO A 73 -13.79 21.17 19.27
N SER A 74 -12.55 21.52 19.66
CA SER A 74 -11.78 22.60 19.02
C SER A 74 -11.43 22.34 17.55
N MET A 75 -11.52 21.09 17.06
CA MET A 75 -11.34 20.79 15.63
C MET A 75 -12.39 21.46 14.77
N ARG A 76 -13.58 21.72 15.31
CA ARG A 76 -14.63 22.47 14.59
C ARG A 76 -14.12 23.84 14.16
N ASP A 77 -13.55 24.60 15.08
CA ASP A 77 -13.04 25.95 14.81
C ASP A 77 -11.87 25.91 13.81
N GLU A 78 -11.01 24.86 13.90
CA GLU A 78 -9.90 24.65 12.97
C GLU A 78 -10.40 24.34 11.55
N ILE A 79 -11.46 23.52 11.42
CA ILE A 79 -12.08 23.17 10.13
C ILE A 79 -12.80 24.40 9.55
N GLU A 80 -13.61 25.11 10.34
CA GLU A 80 -14.32 26.33 9.92
C GLU A 80 -13.34 27.43 9.50
N SER A 81 -12.24 27.62 10.24
CA SER A 81 -11.16 28.56 9.89
C SER A 81 -10.45 28.17 8.60
N PHE A 82 -10.20 26.90 8.35
CA PHE A 82 -9.66 26.43 7.10
C PHE A 82 -10.69 26.54 5.97
N GLY A 83 -11.97 26.36 6.23
CA GLY A 83 -13.08 26.45 5.27
C GLY A 83 -12.94 25.49 4.09
N PRO A 84 -12.93 24.18 4.31
CA PRO A 84 -12.74 23.21 3.23
C PRO A 84 -13.99 23.13 2.33
N ASP A 85 -13.77 22.99 1.03
CA ASP A 85 -14.81 22.67 0.06
C ASP A 85 -15.25 21.21 0.18
N LEU A 86 -14.34 20.33 0.69
CA LEU A 86 -14.53 18.88 0.77
C LEU A 86 -13.74 18.30 1.93
N ILE A 87 -14.30 17.27 2.57
CA ILE A 87 -13.62 16.42 3.55
C ILE A 87 -13.35 15.05 2.92
N HIS A 88 -12.09 14.58 2.98
CA HIS A 88 -11.72 13.22 2.62
C HIS A 88 -11.28 12.44 3.85
N VAL A 89 -11.99 11.37 4.17
CA VAL A 89 -11.65 10.46 5.27
C VAL A 89 -10.95 9.23 4.72
N VAL A 90 -9.70 9.04 5.14
CA VAL A 90 -8.84 7.96 4.66
C VAL A 90 -8.83 6.82 5.67
N ASN A 91 -9.35 5.67 5.24
CA ASN A 91 -9.43 4.44 6.05
C ASN A 91 -10.09 4.71 7.41
N PRO A 92 -11.38 5.12 7.43
CA PRO A 92 -12.04 5.67 8.62
C PRO A 92 -12.04 4.68 9.78
N ALA A 93 -11.52 5.16 10.91
CA ALA A 93 -11.64 4.53 12.22
C ALA A 93 -12.02 5.63 13.23
N VAL A 94 -11.21 5.90 14.23
CA VAL A 94 -11.57 6.82 15.32
C VAL A 94 -11.55 8.28 14.89
N LEU A 95 -10.44 8.75 14.29
CA LEU A 95 -10.32 10.13 13.81
C LEU A 95 -11.19 10.35 12.57
N GLY A 96 -11.31 9.33 11.74
CA GLY A 96 -12.19 9.34 10.59
C GLY A 96 -13.66 9.50 10.94
N LEU A 97 -14.15 8.95 12.05
CA LEU A 97 -15.49 9.22 12.58
C LEU A 97 -15.70 10.71 12.88
N GLY A 98 -14.65 11.38 13.38
CA GLY A 98 -14.67 12.85 13.54
C GLY A 98 -14.85 13.57 12.21
N GLY A 99 -14.12 13.14 11.16
CA GLY A 99 -14.27 13.69 9.81
C GLY A 99 -15.69 13.52 9.26
N ILE A 100 -16.31 12.35 9.44
CA ILE A 100 -17.69 12.08 9.06
C ILE A 100 -18.66 12.98 9.85
N TYR A 101 -18.47 13.09 11.17
CA TYR A 101 -19.30 13.95 12.02
C TYR A 101 -19.22 15.42 11.61
N TYR A 102 -18.01 15.95 11.36
CA TYR A 102 -17.85 17.36 10.96
C TYR A 102 -18.36 17.60 9.54
N SER A 103 -18.20 16.68 8.61
CA SER A 103 -18.81 16.76 7.29
C SER A 103 -20.34 16.97 7.39
N LYS A 104 -21.02 16.14 8.19
CA LYS A 104 -22.47 16.27 8.40
C LYS A 104 -22.84 17.56 9.12
N SER A 105 -22.18 17.87 10.24
CA SER A 105 -22.55 19.03 11.08
C SER A 105 -22.27 20.37 10.42
N LEU A 106 -21.35 20.44 9.47
CA LEU A 106 -20.98 21.63 8.71
C LEU A 106 -21.52 21.62 7.27
N ASN A 107 -22.23 20.55 6.89
CA ASN A 107 -22.76 20.34 5.54
C ASN A 107 -21.67 20.44 4.44
N ILE A 108 -20.51 19.83 4.69
CA ILE A 108 -19.37 19.76 3.77
C ILE A 108 -19.40 18.41 3.07
N PRO A 109 -19.25 18.33 1.72
CA PRO A 109 -19.19 17.07 0.98
C PRO A 109 -18.14 16.12 1.52
N LEU A 110 -18.45 14.81 1.57
CA LEU A 110 -17.62 13.76 2.12
C LEU A 110 -17.17 12.78 1.03
N VAL A 111 -15.88 12.54 0.96
CA VAL A 111 -15.26 11.39 0.28
C VAL A 111 -14.67 10.47 1.32
N ALA A 112 -14.82 9.15 1.16
CA ALA A 112 -14.15 8.17 2.00
C ALA A 112 -13.29 7.25 1.15
N SER A 113 -12.18 6.77 1.71
CA SER A 113 -11.34 5.79 1.01
C SER A 113 -10.94 4.64 1.92
N TYR A 114 -10.95 3.43 1.36
CA TYR A 114 -10.66 2.17 2.03
C TYR A 114 -9.33 1.60 1.54
N HIS A 115 -8.36 1.46 2.45
CA HIS A 115 -6.98 1.09 2.12
C HIS A 115 -6.50 -0.18 2.82
N THR A 116 -7.12 -0.57 3.95
CA THR A 116 -6.70 -1.70 4.76
C THR A 116 -7.85 -2.66 4.96
N HIS A 117 -7.64 -3.92 4.63
CA HIS A 117 -8.64 -4.97 4.79
C HIS A 117 -8.79 -5.39 6.26
N LEU A 118 -9.37 -4.50 7.08
CA LEU A 118 -9.52 -4.73 8.53
C LEU A 118 -10.21 -6.05 8.89
N PRO A 119 -11.28 -6.50 8.20
CA PRO A 119 -11.92 -7.78 8.51
C PRO A 119 -10.97 -8.98 8.43
N LYS A 120 -10.12 -9.06 7.41
CA LYS A 120 -9.10 -10.15 7.30
C LYS A 120 -8.05 -10.13 8.40
N TYR A 121 -7.76 -8.97 8.97
CA TYR A 121 -6.87 -8.91 10.13
C TYR A 121 -7.49 -9.58 11.37
N LEU A 122 -8.82 -9.52 11.54
CA LEU A 122 -9.50 -10.20 12.66
C LEU A 122 -9.32 -11.72 12.62
N GLU A 123 -9.27 -12.34 11.44
CA GLU A 123 -9.01 -13.77 11.29
C GLU A 123 -7.64 -14.15 11.87
N HIS A 124 -6.60 -13.37 11.60
CA HIS A 124 -5.24 -13.61 12.10
C HIS A 124 -5.14 -13.49 13.64
N TYR A 125 -6.08 -12.77 14.27
CA TYR A 125 -6.13 -12.60 15.74
C TYR A 125 -7.17 -13.49 16.42
N ASN A 126 -7.72 -14.49 15.73
CA ASN A 126 -8.79 -15.35 16.24
C ASN A 126 -10.06 -14.59 16.68
N LEU A 127 -10.31 -13.42 16.10
CA LEU A 127 -11.47 -12.56 16.37
C LEU A 127 -12.51 -12.59 15.22
N GLY A 128 -12.51 -13.65 14.39
CA GLY A 128 -13.41 -13.79 13.24
C GLY A 128 -14.90 -13.66 13.56
N LEU A 129 -15.32 -13.96 14.80
CA LEU A 129 -16.70 -13.75 15.26
C LEU A 129 -17.15 -12.28 15.21
N LEU A 130 -16.21 -11.32 15.19
CA LEU A 130 -16.50 -9.89 15.11
C LEU A 130 -16.51 -9.36 13.66
N GLU A 131 -16.23 -10.20 12.67
CA GLU A 131 -16.14 -9.80 11.26
C GLU A 131 -17.44 -9.18 10.77
N GLY A 132 -18.59 -9.82 11.03
CA GLY A 132 -19.90 -9.27 10.64
C GLY A 132 -20.21 -7.92 11.28
N VAL A 133 -19.86 -7.75 12.55
CA VAL A 133 -20.04 -6.47 13.26
C VAL A 133 -19.16 -5.38 12.66
N LEU A 134 -17.92 -5.74 12.29
CA LEU A 134 -17.00 -4.78 11.66
C LEU A 134 -17.50 -4.37 10.27
N TRP A 135 -18.04 -5.29 9.47
CA TRP A 135 -18.64 -4.97 8.17
C TRP A 135 -19.83 -4.02 8.29
N GLU A 136 -20.73 -4.23 9.26
CA GLU A 136 -21.85 -3.30 9.50
C GLU A 136 -21.37 -1.92 9.94
N LEU A 137 -20.30 -1.85 10.75
CA LEU A 137 -19.69 -0.58 11.14
C LEU A 137 -19.06 0.13 9.94
N LEU A 138 -18.30 -0.60 9.11
CA LEU A 138 -17.70 -0.05 7.88
C LEU A 138 -18.77 0.47 6.92
N LYS A 139 -19.83 -0.31 6.69
CA LYS A 139 -20.98 0.09 5.89
C LYS A 139 -21.62 1.38 6.43
N ALA A 140 -21.88 1.44 7.73
CA ALA A 140 -22.46 2.62 8.36
C ALA A 140 -21.56 3.86 8.24
N MET A 141 -20.24 3.71 8.28
CA MET A 141 -19.30 4.81 8.08
C MET A 141 -19.22 5.24 6.61
N HIS A 142 -18.99 4.30 5.71
CA HIS A 142 -18.72 4.56 4.29
C HIS A 142 -19.96 5.08 3.54
N ASN A 143 -21.17 4.63 3.86
CA ASN A 143 -22.39 5.07 3.19
C ASN A 143 -22.79 6.53 3.49
N ASN A 144 -22.08 7.22 4.37
CA ASN A 144 -22.18 8.68 4.54
C ASN A 144 -21.46 9.47 3.44
N ALA A 145 -20.52 8.84 2.71
CA ALA A 145 -19.74 9.53 1.70
C ALA A 145 -20.51 9.65 0.38
N ALA A 146 -20.28 10.76 -0.34
CA ALA A 146 -20.79 10.95 -1.70
C ALA A 146 -20.16 9.95 -2.67
N ILE A 147 -18.90 9.55 -2.42
CA ILE A 147 -18.19 8.50 -3.14
C ILE A 147 -17.25 7.76 -2.18
N ASN A 148 -17.12 6.46 -2.37
CA ASN A 148 -16.17 5.61 -1.67
C ASN A 148 -15.06 5.18 -2.65
N LEU A 149 -13.81 5.35 -2.25
CA LEU A 149 -12.67 4.99 -3.07
C LEU A 149 -12.00 3.74 -2.50
N CYS A 150 -11.64 2.81 -3.36
CA CYS A 150 -10.90 1.60 -2.97
C CYS A 150 -9.65 1.41 -3.82
N THR A 151 -8.86 0.40 -3.50
CA THR A 151 -7.50 0.25 -4.04
C THR A 151 -7.38 -0.76 -5.17
N SER A 152 -8.44 -1.54 -5.44
CA SER A 152 -8.42 -2.62 -6.45
C SER A 152 -9.83 -3.01 -6.86
N THR A 153 -9.95 -3.65 -8.03
CA THR A 153 -11.21 -4.20 -8.53
C THR A 153 -11.76 -5.28 -7.59
N ALA A 154 -10.90 -6.14 -7.04
CA ALA A 154 -11.32 -7.14 -6.06
C ALA A 154 -11.91 -6.50 -4.81
N MET A 155 -11.30 -5.40 -4.33
CA MET A 155 -11.80 -4.65 -3.18
C MET A 155 -13.12 -3.96 -3.50
N GLN A 156 -13.28 -3.41 -4.70
CA GLN A 156 -14.56 -2.82 -5.15
C GLN A 156 -15.69 -3.85 -5.08
N GLN A 157 -15.45 -5.05 -5.59
CA GLN A 157 -16.44 -6.14 -5.57
C GLN A 157 -16.79 -6.54 -4.13
N GLU A 158 -15.80 -6.67 -3.26
CA GLU A 158 -16.00 -7.05 -1.86
C GLU A 158 -16.78 -5.99 -1.07
N LEU A 159 -16.40 -4.71 -1.19
CA LEU A 159 -17.13 -3.62 -0.55
C LEU A 159 -18.58 -3.54 -1.03
N THR A 160 -18.81 -3.72 -2.33
CA THR A 160 -20.15 -3.74 -2.92
C THR A 160 -20.97 -4.94 -2.43
N ALA A 161 -20.35 -6.12 -2.28
CA ALA A 161 -21.01 -7.31 -1.73
C ALA A 161 -21.44 -7.12 -0.26
N HIS A 162 -20.72 -6.24 0.49
CA HIS A 162 -21.10 -5.82 1.85
C HIS A 162 -21.94 -4.54 1.89
N GLU A 163 -22.63 -4.24 0.77
CA GLU A 163 -23.59 -3.12 0.65
C GLU A 163 -22.99 -1.73 0.93
N ILE A 164 -21.68 -1.57 0.71
CA ILE A 164 -21.05 -0.25 0.64
C ILE A 164 -21.30 0.28 -0.77
N GLU A 165 -21.92 1.47 -0.83
CA GLU A 165 -22.41 2.05 -2.07
C GLU A 165 -21.39 3.01 -2.71
N ARG A 166 -21.57 3.32 -4.01
CA ARG A 166 -20.80 4.35 -4.74
C ARG A 166 -19.29 4.11 -4.65
N VAL A 167 -18.86 2.86 -4.87
CA VAL A 167 -17.46 2.44 -4.76
C VAL A 167 -16.76 2.54 -6.12
N GLU A 168 -15.68 3.31 -6.16
CA GLU A 168 -14.83 3.50 -7.33
C GLU A 168 -13.37 3.13 -7.02
N VAL A 169 -12.66 2.64 -8.05
CA VAL A 169 -11.24 2.30 -7.90
C VAL A 169 -10.39 3.55 -8.08
N TRP A 170 -9.68 3.93 -7.03
CA TRP A 170 -8.65 4.95 -7.08
C TRP A 170 -7.29 4.30 -7.34
N GLN A 171 -6.73 4.56 -8.52
CA GLN A 171 -5.49 3.98 -9.00
C GLN A 171 -4.33 4.19 -8.02
N ARG A 172 -3.40 3.25 -8.03
CA ARG A 172 -2.15 3.29 -7.26
C ARG A 172 -1.15 4.22 -7.92
N GLY A 173 -0.05 4.53 -7.24
CA GLY A 173 1.06 5.27 -7.81
C GLY A 173 2.39 4.62 -7.49
N VAL A 174 3.39 4.89 -8.35
CA VAL A 174 4.78 4.50 -8.14
C VAL A 174 5.71 5.62 -8.61
N ASP A 175 6.84 5.77 -7.94
CA ASP A 175 7.90 6.70 -8.33
C ASP A 175 8.86 6.04 -9.31
N THR A 176 8.61 6.23 -10.60
CA THR A 176 9.43 5.64 -11.67
C THR A 176 10.78 6.34 -11.88
N ALA A 177 11.00 7.49 -11.26
CA ALA A 177 12.31 8.15 -11.24
C ALA A 177 13.21 7.55 -10.16
N LEU A 178 12.63 7.19 -9.01
CA LEU A 178 13.34 6.51 -7.93
C LEU A 178 13.58 5.03 -8.24
N PHE A 179 12.56 4.33 -8.73
CA PHE A 179 12.63 2.91 -9.08
C PHE A 179 12.88 2.78 -10.58
N ARG A 180 14.13 2.50 -10.97
CA ARG A 180 14.55 2.41 -12.37
C ARG A 180 15.59 1.32 -12.61
N PRO A 181 15.60 0.68 -13.79
CA PRO A 181 16.45 -0.50 -14.06
C PRO A 181 17.96 -0.20 -14.06
N ASP A 182 18.37 1.03 -14.40
CA ASP A 182 19.76 1.47 -14.47
C ASP A 182 20.47 1.55 -13.10
N LEU A 183 19.72 1.43 -12.00
CA LEU A 183 20.31 1.29 -10.65
C LEU A 183 20.88 -0.10 -10.37
N ARG A 184 20.74 -1.07 -11.30
CA ARG A 184 21.34 -2.39 -11.17
C ARG A 184 22.86 -2.29 -11.03
N SER A 185 23.43 -2.92 -10.01
CA SER A 185 24.88 -2.92 -9.78
C SER A 185 25.37 -4.23 -9.17
N ASP A 186 26.61 -4.58 -9.47
CA ASP A 186 27.28 -5.77 -8.91
C ASP A 186 27.59 -5.56 -7.42
N GLU A 187 27.80 -4.32 -6.99
CA GLU A 187 27.95 -3.97 -5.58
C GLU A 187 26.70 -4.32 -4.78
N MET A 188 25.52 -3.90 -5.26
CA MET A 188 24.25 -4.25 -4.63
C MET A 188 23.98 -5.75 -4.69
N ARG A 189 24.29 -6.43 -5.80
CA ARG A 189 24.18 -7.89 -5.90
C ARG A 189 25.07 -8.57 -4.86
N SER A 190 26.31 -8.13 -4.71
CA SER A 190 27.24 -8.66 -3.69
C SER A 190 26.69 -8.44 -2.27
N ARG A 191 26.12 -7.26 -1.98
CA ARG A 191 25.49 -6.96 -0.69
C ARG A 191 24.30 -7.87 -0.42
N LEU A 192 23.40 -8.04 -1.38
CA LEU A 192 22.19 -8.88 -1.26
C LEU A 192 22.54 -10.37 -1.05
N THR A 193 23.64 -10.83 -1.61
CA THR A 193 24.05 -12.24 -1.62
C THR A 193 25.18 -12.58 -0.68
N GLN A 194 25.66 -11.63 0.13
CA GLN A 194 26.80 -11.80 1.03
C GLN A 194 28.07 -12.25 0.25
N GLY A 195 28.40 -11.54 -0.84
CA GLY A 195 29.62 -11.75 -1.60
C GLY A 195 29.53 -12.75 -2.77
N HIS A 196 28.32 -13.10 -3.23
CA HIS A 196 28.10 -14.00 -4.37
C HIS A 196 27.28 -13.30 -5.49
N PRO A 197 27.81 -12.27 -6.16
CA PRO A 197 27.05 -11.44 -7.10
C PRO A 197 26.50 -12.18 -8.32
N ASP A 198 27.11 -13.32 -8.70
CA ASP A 198 26.69 -14.14 -9.83
C ASP A 198 25.53 -15.09 -9.52
N ALA A 199 25.20 -15.29 -8.23
CA ALA A 199 24.11 -16.17 -7.83
C ALA A 199 22.76 -15.61 -8.28
N PRO A 200 21.77 -16.47 -8.64
CA PRO A 200 20.39 -16.04 -8.82
C PRO A 200 19.85 -15.42 -7.52
N ILE A 201 19.28 -14.22 -7.60
CA ILE A 201 18.77 -13.47 -6.44
C ILE A 201 17.25 -13.49 -6.44
N LEU A 202 16.68 -14.19 -5.46
CA LEU A 202 15.30 -14.01 -5.07
C LEU A 202 15.25 -12.88 -4.02
N ILE A 203 14.32 -11.94 -4.16
CA ILE A 203 14.18 -10.85 -3.21
C ILE A 203 12.74 -10.75 -2.71
N TYR A 204 12.58 -10.49 -1.43
CA TYR A 204 11.35 -9.99 -0.82
C TYR A 204 11.64 -8.63 -0.20
N ILE A 205 10.76 -7.67 -0.41
CA ILE A 205 10.87 -6.32 0.15
C ILE A 205 9.53 -5.96 0.77
N GLY A 206 9.54 -5.56 2.04
CA GLY A 206 8.34 -5.17 2.75
C GLY A 206 8.42 -5.41 4.26
N ARG A 207 7.29 -5.17 4.94
CA ARG A 207 7.18 -5.46 6.37
C ARG A 207 7.31 -6.96 6.63
N LEU A 208 8.16 -7.33 7.58
CA LEU A 208 8.32 -8.72 8.01
C LEU A 208 7.26 -9.06 9.05
N SER A 209 6.09 -9.49 8.59
CA SER A 209 4.92 -9.80 9.42
C SER A 209 4.21 -11.06 8.94
N ALA A 210 3.49 -11.74 9.82
CA ALA A 210 2.92 -13.06 9.57
C ALA A 210 1.93 -13.09 8.40
N GLU A 211 1.12 -12.04 8.24
CA GLU A 211 0.13 -11.90 7.15
C GLU A 211 0.75 -11.79 5.76
N LYS A 212 2.09 -11.58 5.68
CA LYS A 212 2.82 -11.55 4.40
C LYS A 212 3.28 -12.93 3.95
N GLU A 213 3.13 -13.96 4.77
CA GLU A 213 3.42 -15.37 4.43
C GLU A 213 4.81 -15.60 3.82
N ILE A 214 5.82 -14.87 4.32
CA ILE A 214 7.20 -14.86 3.79
C ILE A 214 7.87 -16.24 3.92
N ASP A 215 7.49 -17.00 4.94
CA ASP A 215 7.91 -18.38 5.20
C ASP A 215 7.69 -19.30 3.98
N ARG A 216 6.66 -19.05 3.17
CA ARG A 216 6.36 -19.79 1.94
C ARG A 216 7.41 -19.61 0.81
N ILE A 217 8.35 -18.68 0.97
CA ILE A 217 9.47 -18.52 -0.01
C ILE A 217 10.54 -19.62 0.18
N LYS A 218 10.60 -20.26 1.35
CA LYS A 218 11.65 -21.27 1.62
C LYS A 218 11.66 -22.44 0.62
N PRO A 219 10.55 -23.14 0.35
CA PRO A 219 10.53 -24.21 -0.64
C PRO A 219 10.85 -23.71 -2.06
N VAL A 220 10.51 -22.46 -2.40
CA VAL A 220 10.91 -21.84 -3.68
C VAL A 220 12.42 -21.69 -3.74
N LEU A 221 13.06 -21.13 -2.69
CA LEU A 221 14.52 -20.98 -2.61
C LEU A 221 15.25 -22.33 -2.74
N GLU A 222 14.79 -23.33 -1.99
CA GLU A 222 15.40 -24.67 -1.99
C GLU A 222 15.27 -25.39 -3.34
N SER A 223 14.27 -25.04 -4.15
CA SER A 223 14.04 -25.61 -5.47
C SER A 223 14.96 -25.06 -6.56
N ILE A 224 15.70 -23.98 -6.30
CA ILE A 224 16.54 -23.29 -7.30
C ILE A 224 18.03 -23.48 -6.92
N PRO A 225 18.80 -24.32 -7.64
CA PRO A 225 20.20 -24.55 -7.32
C PRO A 225 21.03 -23.26 -7.34
N GLY A 226 21.76 -23.03 -6.26
CA GLY A 226 22.65 -21.86 -6.12
C GLY A 226 21.94 -20.52 -5.90
N ALA A 227 20.61 -20.47 -5.84
CA ALA A 227 19.89 -19.23 -5.56
C ALA A 227 20.14 -18.75 -4.13
N ARG A 228 20.04 -17.44 -3.95
CA ARG A 228 20.09 -16.76 -2.66
C ARG A 228 18.83 -15.91 -2.46
N LEU A 229 18.37 -15.84 -1.22
CA LEU A 229 17.22 -15.03 -0.84
C LEU A 229 17.70 -13.80 -0.06
N ALA A 230 17.27 -12.62 -0.52
CA ALA A 230 17.44 -11.37 0.22
C ALA A 230 16.06 -10.94 0.81
N LEU A 231 15.99 -10.81 2.13
CA LEU A 231 14.84 -10.28 2.84
C LEU A 231 15.13 -8.83 3.26
N VAL A 232 14.47 -7.87 2.61
CA VAL A 232 14.65 -6.43 2.85
C VAL A 232 13.46 -5.89 3.61
N GLY A 233 13.71 -5.22 4.72
CA GLY A 233 12.72 -4.67 5.61
C GLY A 233 12.90 -5.12 7.04
N ASP A 234 11.93 -4.77 7.88
CA ASP A 234 11.88 -5.14 9.29
C ASP A 234 10.43 -5.40 9.72
N GLY A 235 10.23 -5.98 10.88
CA GLY A 235 8.90 -6.23 11.41
C GLY A 235 8.85 -7.27 12.51
N PRO A 236 7.69 -7.43 13.14
CA PRO A 236 7.53 -8.27 14.33
C PRO A 236 7.82 -9.76 14.10
N TYR A 237 7.75 -10.24 12.85
CA TYR A 237 7.97 -11.65 12.50
C TYR A 237 9.43 -11.97 12.12
N ARG A 238 10.35 -11.01 12.27
CA ARG A 238 11.75 -11.14 11.84
C ARG A 238 12.48 -12.30 12.52
N GLU A 239 12.33 -12.45 13.84
CA GLU A 239 13.05 -13.48 14.58
C GLU A 239 12.51 -14.89 14.30
N GLU A 240 11.21 -15.02 14.07
CA GLU A 240 10.59 -16.26 13.61
C GLU A 240 11.08 -16.64 12.21
N LEU A 241 11.17 -15.66 11.30
CA LEU A 241 11.70 -15.89 9.95
C LEU A 241 13.18 -16.29 9.99
N LYS A 242 14.02 -15.71 10.85
CA LYS A 242 15.41 -16.14 11.01
C LYS A 242 15.51 -17.61 11.40
N LYS A 243 14.68 -18.08 12.34
CA LYS A 243 14.61 -19.48 12.73
C LYS A 243 14.13 -20.37 11.59
N HIS A 244 13.08 -19.89 10.86
CA HIS A 244 12.50 -20.65 9.74
C HIS A 244 13.49 -20.84 8.60
N PHE A 245 14.27 -19.80 8.25
CA PHE A 245 15.27 -19.83 7.18
C PHE A 245 16.68 -20.29 7.63
N GLU A 246 16.83 -20.74 8.88
CA GLU A 246 18.12 -21.26 9.38
C GLU A 246 18.65 -22.38 8.47
N GLY A 247 19.95 -22.33 8.17
CA GLY A 247 20.61 -23.28 7.28
C GLY A 247 20.38 -23.04 5.78
N THR A 248 19.58 -22.04 5.38
CA THR A 248 19.39 -21.67 3.97
C THR A 248 20.27 -20.48 3.60
N PRO A 249 20.57 -20.26 2.29
CA PRO A 249 21.32 -19.10 1.81
C PRO A 249 20.44 -17.81 1.82
N THR A 250 19.88 -17.47 2.98
CA THR A 250 19.03 -16.30 3.17
C THR A 250 19.76 -15.19 3.90
N HIS A 251 19.71 -13.97 3.36
CA HIS A 251 20.26 -12.76 3.97
C HIS A 251 19.17 -11.79 4.41
N PHE A 252 19.15 -11.45 5.70
CA PHE A 252 18.28 -10.41 6.28
C PHE A 252 18.99 -9.06 6.17
N VAL A 253 18.73 -8.33 5.09
CA VAL A 253 19.41 -7.08 4.71
C VAL A 253 19.10 -5.93 5.67
N GLY A 254 17.89 -5.95 6.28
CA GLY A 254 17.36 -4.85 7.06
C GLY A 254 16.63 -3.83 6.20
N TYR A 255 16.35 -2.67 6.78
CA TYR A 255 15.61 -1.60 6.10
C TYR A 255 16.48 -0.89 5.08
N LEU A 256 15.95 -0.69 3.87
CA LEU A 256 16.54 0.14 2.81
C LEU A 256 15.55 1.24 2.41
N ALA A 257 16.05 2.37 1.93
CA ALA A 257 15.25 3.49 1.47
C ALA A 257 15.91 4.23 0.29
N GLY A 258 15.16 5.07 -0.40
CA GLY A 258 15.68 5.90 -1.49
C GLY A 258 16.33 5.06 -2.60
N GLU A 259 17.44 5.53 -3.14
CA GLU A 259 18.14 4.87 -4.24
C GLU A 259 18.69 3.48 -3.88
N GLU A 260 19.05 3.24 -2.60
CA GLU A 260 19.46 1.88 -2.16
C GLU A 260 18.33 0.87 -2.32
N LEU A 261 17.10 1.27 -2.00
CA LEU A 261 15.91 0.43 -2.21
C LEU A 261 15.67 0.18 -3.69
N GLY A 262 15.78 1.23 -4.53
CA GLY A 262 15.68 1.11 -5.99
C GLY A 262 16.74 0.17 -6.57
N ALA A 263 17.99 0.30 -6.10
CA ALA A 263 19.09 -0.57 -6.51
C ALA A 263 18.88 -2.03 -6.07
N ALA A 264 18.30 -2.27 -4.90
CA ALA A 264 17.99 -3.62 -4.43
C ALA A 264 16.98 -4.32 -5.35
N TYR A 265 15.88 -3.65 -5.71
CA TYR A 265 14.93 -4.17 -6.70
C TYR A 265 15.61 -4.41 -8.06
N ALA A 266 16.29 -3.40 -8.61
CA ALA A 266 16.91 -3.48 -9.94
C ALA A 266 17.97 -4.60 -10.03
N SER A 267 18.67 -4.90 -8.93
CA SER A 267 19.73 -5.88 -8.88
C SER A 267 19.25 -7.32 -8.68
N ALA A 268 18.00 -7.53 -8.30
CA ALA A 268 17.43 -8.86 -8.12
C ALA A 268 17.04 -9.52 -9.46
N ASP A 269 16.91 -10.84 -9.44
CA ASP A 269 16.49 -11.63 -10.60
C ASP A 269 15.00 -11.97 -10.56
N ALA A 270 14.39 -12.05 -9.37
CA ALA A 270 12.95 -12.20 -9.18
C ALA A 270 12.51 -11.60 -7.83
N PHE A 271 11.45 -10.82 -7.83
CA PHE A 271 10.74 -10.40 -6.62
C PHE A 271 9.64 -11.41 -6.31
N VAL A 272 9.73 -12.08 -5.16
CA VAL A 272 8.79 -13.12 -4.75
C VAL A 272 7.85 -12.58 -3.69
N PHE A 273 6.54 -12.60 -3.98
CA PHE A 273 5.53 -11.99 -3.12
C PHE A 273 4.36 -12.96 -2.84
N PRO A 274 4.43 -13.74 -1.75
CA PRO A 274 3.43 -14.78 -1.44
C PRO A 274 2.16 -14.26 -0.75
N SER A 275 2.10 -12.99 -0.35
CA SER A 275 0.99 -12.42 0.41
C SER A 275 -0.36 -12.54 -0.29
N ARG A 276 -1.37 -13.03 0.43
CA ARG A 276 -2.77 -13.12 -0.03
C ARG A 276 -3.62 -11.92 0.36
N THR A 277 -3.11 -11.06 1.24
CA THR A 277 -3.88 -9.95 1.84
C THR A 277 -3.48 -8.59 1.27
N GLU A 278 -2.78 -8.57 0.13
CA GLU A 278 -2.31 -7.32 -0.47
C GLU A 278 -3.45 -6.52 -1.09
N THR A 279 -3.60 -5.27 -0.66
CA THR A 279 -4.63 -4.35 -1.18
C THR A 279 -4.07 -3.32 -2.16
N LEU A 280 -2.91 -2.74 -1.84
CA LEU A 280 -2.29 -1.67 -2.64
C LEU A 280 -1.26 -2.18 -3.64
N GLY A 281 -0.44 -3.17 -3.28
CA GLY A 281 0.60 -3.73 -4.14
C GLY A 281 1.69 -2.74 -4.56
N LEU A 282 1.99 -1.71 -3.76
CA LEU A 282 3.01 -0.71 -4.11
C LEU A 282 4.37 -1.35 -4.35
N VAL A 283 4.77 -2.31 -3.52
CA VAL A 283 6.05 -3.04 -3.65
C VAL A 283 6.16 -3.82 -4.97
N LEU A 284 5.02 -4.27 -5.53
CA LEU A 284 4.98 -4.90 -6.86
C LEU A 284 5.24 -3.87 -7.95
N LEU A 285 4.60 -2.70 -7.86
CA LEU A 285 4.83 -1.61 -8.82
C LEU A 285 6.26 -1.07 -8.73
N GLU A 286 6.83 -0.98 -7.52
CA GLU A 286 8.23 -0.61 -7.30
C GLU A 286 9.19 -1.62 -7.94
N ALA A 287 8.96 -2.92 -7.75
CA ALA A 287 9.72 -3.98 -8.39
C ALA A 287 9.63 -3.89 -9.92
N MET A 288 8.42 -3.76 -10.46
CA MET A 288 8.18 -3.63 -11.89
C MET A 288 8.82 -2.35 -12.47
N ALA A 289 8.73 -1.22 -11.77
CA ALA A 289 9.36 0.04 -12.17
C ALA A 289 10.89 -0.08 -12.22
N ALA A 290 11.49 -0.80 -11.28
CA ALA A 290 12.92 -1.11 -11.27
C ALA A 290 13.31 -2.22 -12.28
N GLY A 291 12.36 -2.71 -13.07
CA GLY A 291 12.57 -3.81 -14.01
C GLY A 291 12.87 -5.15 -13.32
N CYS A 292 12.46 -5.36 -12.09
CA CYS A 292 12.54 -6.64 -11.41
C CYS A 292 11.30 -7.48 -11.75
N PRO A 293 11.45 -8.66 -12.36
CA PRO A 293 10.30 -9.52 -12.64
C PRO A 293 9.63 -9.99 -11.36
N VAL A 294 8.31 -10.01 -11.33
CA VAL A 294 7.52 -10.37 -10.15
C VAL A 294 6.98 -11.79 -10.25
N ILE A 295 6.97 -12.50 -9.12
CA ILE A 295 6.30 -13.77 -8.91
C ILE A 295 5.41 -13.58 -7.68
N ALA A 296 4.10 -13.55 -7.87
CA ALA A 296 3.17 -13.14 -6.84
C ALA A 296 1.97 -14.09 -6.71
N ALA A 297 1.39 -14.15 -5.53
CA ALA A 297 0.15 -14.87 -5.31
C ALA A 297 -1.00 -14.26 -6.12
N ASN A 298 -1.81 -15.08 -6.77
CA ASN A 298 -3.01 -14.63 -7.48
C ASN A 298 -4.13 -14.32 -6.47
N ALA A 299 -4.03 -13.20 -5.76
CA ALA A 299 -4.97 -12.82 -4.72
C ALA A 299 -5.03 -11.30 -4.53
N GLY A 300 -6.10 -10.82 -3.91
CA GLY A 300 -6.30 -9.41 -3.58
C GLY A 300 -6.23 -8.50 -4.80
N GLY A 301 -5.46 -7.43 -4.69
CA GLY A 301 -5.26 -6.46 -5.78
C GLY A 301 -4.12 -6.79 -6.75
N ILE A 302 -3.48 -7.96 -6.64
CA ILE A 302 -2.34 -8.36 -7.48
C ILE A 302 -2.73 -8.55 -8.95
N PRO A 303 -3.88 -9.19 -9.28
CA PRO A 303 -4.31 -9.35 -10.67
C PRO A 303 -4.59 -8.05 -11.44
N ASP A 304 -4.80 -6.94 -10.74
CA ASP A 304 -4.96 -5.62 -11.38
C ASP A 304 -3.64 -5.08 -11.95
N ILE A 305 -2.50 -5.58 -11.47
CA ILE A 305 -1.15 -5.10 -11.81
C ILE A 305 -0.40 -6.12 -12.65
N VAL A 306 -0.47 -7.41 -12.28
CA VAL A 306 0.31 -8.47 -12.90
C VAL A 306 -0.53 -9.19 -13.94
N THR A 307 -0.06 -9.16 -15.20
CA THR A 307 -0.58 -9.99 -16.29
C THR A 307 0.34 -11.20 -16.45
N ASN A 308 -0.20 -12.39 -16.14
CA ASN A 308 0.57 -13.64 -16.09
C ASN A 308 1.29 -13.94 -17.42
N GLY A 309 2.61 -14.10 -17.35
CA GLY A 309 3.47 -14.38 -18.50
C GLY A 309 3.80 -13.17 -19.39
N VAL A 310 3.28 -11.97 -19.08
CA VAL A 310 3.52 -10.73 -19.84
C VAL A 310 4.45 -9.79 -19.08
N ASN A 311 4.13 -9.43 -17.85
CA ASN A 311 4.92 -8.53 -17.01
C ASN A 311 5.32 -9.16 -15.66
N GLY A 312 4.97 -10.42 -15.42
CA GLY A 312 5.27 -11.20 -14.24
C GLY A 312 4.62 -12.57 -14.30
N PHE A 313 4.74 -13.34 -13.24
CA PHE A 313 4.03 -14.61 -13.07
C PHE A 313 3.18 -14.58 -11.80
N MET A 314 1.97 -15.14 -11.91
CA MET A 314 1.11 -15.37 -10.76
C MET A 314 0.98 -16.87 -10.50
N PHE A 315 0.82 -17.24 -9.23
CA PHE A 315 0.55 -18.61 -8.81
C PHE A 315 -0.68 -18.66 -7.90
N ASP A 316 -1.39 -19.79 -7.92
CA ASP A 316 -2.47 -20.05 -6.98
C ASP A 316 -1.89 -20.17 -5.55
N PRO A 317 -2.28 -19.32 -4.60
CA PRO A 317 -1.78 -19.41 -3.23
C PRO A 317 -2.17 -20.72 -2.50
N ALA A 318 -3.12 -21.51 -3.02
CA ALA A 318 -3.42 -22.84 -2.53
C ALA A 318 -2.48 -23.92 -3.08
N ASP A 319 -1.72 -23.62 -4.16
CA ASP A 319 -0.80 -24.54 -4.79
C ASP A 319 0.67 -24.21 -4.39
N GLU A 320 1.25 -25.01 -3.51
CA GLU A 320 2.65 -24.83 -3.10
C GLU A 320 3.65 -25.02 -4.24
N GLN A 321 3.32 -25.84 -5.26
CA GLN A 321 4.16 -26.07 -6.42
C GLN A 321 4.07 -24.94 -7.44
N GLY A 322 2.99 -24.16 -7.42
CA GLY A 322 2.77 -23.07 -8.36
C GLY A 322 3.86 -21.99 -8.28
N ALA A 323 4.25 -21.56 -7.08
CA ALA A 323 5.31 -20.59 -6.87
C ALA A 323 6.68 -21.12 -7.33
N ILE A 324 6.97 -22.40 -7.06
CA ILE A 324 8.18 -23.09 -7.50
C ILE A 324 8.24 -23.10 -9.03
N ALA A 325 7.19 -23.59 -9.68
CA ALA A 325 7.13 -23.70 -11.14
C ALA A 325 7.26 -22.33 -11.83
N ALA A 326 6.58 -21.30 -11.30
CA ALA A 326 6.67 -19.94 -11.82
C ALA A 326 8.09 -19.38 -11.71
N THR A 327 8.79 -19.62 -10.58
CA THR A 327 10.16 -19.16 -10.36
C THR A 327 11.15 -19.88 -11.25
N GLN A 328 11.06 -21.22 -11.35
CA GLN A 328 11.92 -22.00 -12.24
C GLN A 328 11.73 -21.59 -13.69
N LYS A 329 10.48 -21.38 -14.13
CA LYS A 329 10.18 -20.90 -15.46
C LYS A 329 10.83 -19.54 -15.71
N LEU A 330 10.62 -18.56 -14.83
CA LEU A 330 11.19 -17.22 -14.97
C LEU A 330 12.73 -17.26 -15.07
N LEU A 331 13.40 -17.98 -14.17
CA LEU A 331 14.86 -18.03 -14.13
C LEU A 331 15.44 -18.82 -15.31
N GLY A 332 14.71 -19.79 -15.86
CA GLY A 332 15.07 -20.54 -17.07
C GLY A 332 14.94 -19.76 -18.37
N MET A 333 14.10 -18.71 -18.40
CA MET A 333 13.83 -17.88 -19.59
C MET A 333 14.91 -16.79 -19.75
N LYS A 334 16.05 -17.11 -20.40
CA LYS A 334 17.15 -16.12 -20.53
C LYS A 334 16.83 -14.97 -21.49
N ALA A 335 16.29 -15.26 -22.66
CA ALA A 335 15.99 -14.25 -23.70
C ALA A 335 14.65 -13.52 -23.40
N GLU A 336 13.61 -14.27 -23.06
CA GLU A 336 12.27 -13.75 -22.83
C GLU A 336 12.18 -12.96 -21.51
N ARG A 337 13.07 -13.22 -20.55
CA ARG A 337 13.13 -12.51 -19.28
C ARG A 337 13.37 -11.01 -19.48
N GLU A 338 14.19 -10.61 -20.45
CA GLU A 338 14.42 -9.21 -20.74
C GLU A 338 13.15 -8.52 -21.27
N LEU A 339 12.39 -9.18 -22.14
CA LEU A 339 11.10 -8.68 -22.60
C LEU A 339 10.10 -8.54 -21.43
N LEU A 340 10.10 -9.50 -20.52
CA LEU A 340 9.23 -9.47 -19.34
C LEU A 340 9.60 -8.30 -18.41
N ARG A 341 10.89 -8.00 -18.21
CA ARG A 341 11.40 -6.84 -17.48
C ARG A 341 10.94 -5.53 -18.11
N GLN A 342 11.05 -5.40 -19.44
CA GLN A 342 10.62 -4.22 -20.19
C GLN A 342 9.11 -4.03 -20.09
N ASN A 343 8.33 -5.08 -20.26
CA ASN A 343 6.87 -5.02 -20.11
C ASN A 343 6.45 -4.63 -18.69
N ALA A 344 7.14 -5.15 -17.67
CA ALA A 344 6.91 -4.76 -16.29
C ALA A 344 7.16 -3.26 -16.08
N ARG A 345 8.27 -2.73 -16.63
CA ARG A 345 8.57 -1.29 -16.59
C ARG A 345 7.53 -0.45 -17.29
N ILE A 346 7.13 -0.82 -18.52
CA ILE A 346 6.10 -0.11 -19.31
C ILE A 346 4.77 -0.09 -18.53
N GLU A 347 4.41 -1.19 -17.89
CA GLU A 347 3.19 -1.23 -17.07
C GLU A 347 3.31 -0.28 -15.88
N ALA A 348 4.43 -0.32 -15.13
CA ALA A 348 4.65 0.54 -13.98
C ALA A 348 4.61 2.05 -14.35
N GLU A 349 5.08 2.43 -15.53
CA GLU A 349 5.04 3.81 -15.99
C GLU A 349 3.61 4.37 -16.18
N ARG A 350 2.61 3.49 -16.35
CA ARG A 350 1.20 3.89 -16.41
C ARG A 350 0.63 4.26 -15.04
N TRP A 351 1.32 3.91 -13.97
CA TRP A 351 0.89 4.04 -12.59
C TRP A 351 1.65 5.17 -11.86
N GLY A 352 1.88 6.32 -12.50
CA GLY A 352 2.56 7.46 -11.86
C GLY A 352 1.70 8.10 -10.76
N TRP A 353 2.34 8.61 -9.70
CA TRP A 353 1.65 9.33 -8.62
C TRP A 353 0.87 10.54 -9.10
N GLU A 354 1.37 11.27 -10.12
CA GLU A 354 0.65 12.38 -10.72
C GLU A 354 -0.68 11.94 -11.33
N ALA A 355 -0.66 10.88 -12.14
CA ALA A 355 -1.87 10.35 -12.78
C ALA A 355 -2.90 9.86 -11.75
N SER A 356 -2.44 9.15 -10.72
CA SER A 356 -3.27 8.72 -9.60
C SER A 356 -3.93 9.90 -8.87
N THR A 357 -3.16 10.97 -8.62
CA THR A 357 -3.68 12.14 -7.92
C THR A 357 -4.61 12.97 -8.80
N ARG A 358 -4.37 13.07 -10.11
CA ARG A 358 -5.32 13.70 -11.07
C ARG A 358 -6.64 12.93 -11.15
N GLN A 359 -6.61 11.59 -11.03
CA GLN A 359 -7.84 10.80 -10.93
C GLN A 359 -8.61 11.16 -9.66
N LEU A 360 -7.93 11.25 -8.52
CA LEU A 360 -8.54 11.66 -7.26
C LEU A 360 -9.15 13.07 -7.35
N GLU A 361 -8.41 14.01 -7.93
CA GLU A 361 -8.88 15.39 -8.13
C GLU A 361 -10.17 15.42 -8.98
N ARG A 362 -10.27 14.59 -10.01
CA ARG A 362 -11.52 14.46 -10.80
C ARG A 362 -12.67 13.96 -9.95
N PHE A 363 -12.48 12.92 -9.13
CA PHE A 363 -13.52 12.46 -8.20
C PHE A 363 -13.98 13.57 -7.26
N TYR A 364 -13.06 14.39 -6.75
CA TYR A 364 -13.42 15.55 -5.92
C TYR A 364 -14.26 16.57 -6.68
N LEU A 365 -13.86 16.91 -7.90
CA LEU A 365 -14.61 17.85 -8.75
C LEU A 365 -16.01 17.32 -9.09
N ASP A 366 -16.15 16.02 -9.38
CA ASP A 366 -17.44 15.39 -9.67
C ASP A 366 -18.36 15.42 -8.45
N VAL A 367 -17.85 15.20 -7.25
CA VAL A 367 -18.60 15.30 -5.99
C VAL A 367 -19.07 16.74 -5.77
N LEU A 368 -18.22 17.74 -5.98
CA LEU A 368 -18.58 19.15 -5.83
C LEU A 368 -19.60 19.59 -6.87
N ALA A 369 -19.45 19.14 -8.14
CA ALA A 369 -20.37 19.48 -9.23
C ALA A 369 -21.77 18.85 -9.06
N SER A 370 -21.83 17.65 -8.46
CA SER A 370 -23.11 16.96 -8.23
C SER A 370 -24.00 17.60 -7.15
N GLY A 371 -23.45 18.57 -6.39
CA GLY A 371 -24.16 19.21 -5.27
C GLY A 371 -24.52 18.22 -4.13
N MET A 372 -23.94 17.02 -4.14
CA MET A 372 -24.11 16.05 -3.07
C MET A 372 -23.36 16.53 -1.82
N GLY A 373 -24.00 17.36 -1.04
CA GLY A 373 -23.63 17.57 0.37
C GLY A 373 -23.64 16.24 1.13
N ALA A 374 -23.20 16.23 2.39
CA ALA A 374 -23.31 15.03 3.21
C ALA A 374 -24.74 14.46 3.12
N ILE A 375 -24.85 13.17 2.74
CA ILE A 375 -26.15 12.53 2.58
C ILE A 375 -26.86 12.59 3.93
N ALA A 376 -27.98 13.32 3.97
CA ALA A 376 -28.82 13.38 5.17
C ALA A 376 -29.29 11.97 5.53
N ALA A 377 -29.13 11.60 6.80
CA ALA A 377 -29.51 10.29 7.32
C ALA A 377 -31.01 10.08 7.29
#